data_0ec5c7845b109941e1205b852d58c389
#
_entry.id   0ec5c7845b109941e1205b852d58c389
#
_cell.length_a   1.000
_cell.length_b   1.000
_cell.length_c   1.000
_cell.angle_alpha   90.00
_cell.angle_beta   90.00
_cell.angle_gamma   90.00
#
_symmetry.space_group_name_H-M   'P 1'
#
loop_
_entity.id
_entity.type
_entity.pdbx_description
1 polymer ?
#
loop_
_entity_poly.entity_id
_entity_poly.type
_entity_poly.pdbx_seq_one_letter_code
_entity_poly.pdbx_strand_id
1 'polypeptide(L)'
;MPQQAITLELDELDAEHVEQACFEAGAVSVVLTDCRDDAILEPAPGEVRLWPATRLQAVYTEPLTAETLAQLAIVIGCAPSRLQVSEIADRVWEREWLRDFQPMRFGERLWICPSHASVDDANAVVIKLDPGLAFGTGTHPTTRLCLEYLDARAARDSHSGSDTPLVIDYGCGSGVLAIAALRLGAAHAVAYDIDPQALTATLDNAAANGVAQALTIANEAPQAPLAADLLLANILSGPLCELAPRLAALLKPDGELVLAGLLEEQAAEVIAAYSPWLTLRPWRSLEGWVCLAGTRSAAGEPA
;
A
#
# COMPACT_ATOMS: atom_id res chain seq x y z
N MET A 1 -2.11 11.79 -32.46
CA MET A 1 -1.80 10.55 -33.21
C MET A 1 -1.73 9.42 -32.21
N PRO A 2 -2.12 8.20 -32.54
CA PRO A 2 -1.98 7.09 -31.59
C PRO A 2 -0.50 6.94 -31.21
N GLN A 3 -0.24 6.79 -29.93
CA GLN A 3 1.10 6.49 -29.44
C GLN A 3 1.46 5.05 -29.78
N GLN A 4 2.74 4.77 -30.00
CA GLN A 4 3.24 3.43 -30.25
C GLN A 4 4.12 2.97 -29.10
N ALA A 5 4.09 1.68 -28.79
CA ALA A 5 5.00 1.08 -27.83
C ALA A 5 5.84 -0.01 -28.50
N ILE A 6 7.11 -0.06 -28.11
CA ILE A 6 7.97 -1.23 -28.30
C ILE A 6 7.99 -2.02 -27.03
N THR A 7 7.75 -3.32 -27.14
CA THR A 7 7.89 -4.28 -26.02
C THR A 7 9.02 -5.24 -26.33
N LEU A 8 9.92 -5.45 -25.37
CA LEU A 8 11.08 -6.33 -25.48
C LEU A 8 11.28 -7.08 -24.17
N GLU A 9 11.41 -8.40 -24.23
CA GLU A 9 11.89 -9.21 -23.09
C GLU A 9 13.42 -9.11 -23.05
N LEU A 10 13.97 -8.70 -21.89
CA LEU A 10 15.39 -8.35 -21.81
C LEU A 10 16.30 -9.60 -21.88
N ASP A 11 15.87 -10.72 -21.29
CA ASP A 11 16.69 -11.93 -21.13
C ASP A 11 18.10 -11.59 -20.56
N GLU A 12 19.15 -11.74 -21.39
CA GLU A 12 20.55 -11.44 -21.02
C GLU A 12 20.99 -10.00 -21.41
N LEU A 13 20.07 -9.18 -21.95
CA LEU A 13 20.39 -7.81 -22.33
C LEU A 13 20.51 -6.90 -21.09
N ASP A 14 21.44 -5.97 -21.14
CA ASP A 14 21.62 -4.97 -20.09
C ASP A 14 20.48 -3.95 -20.12
N ALA A 15 19.73 -3.89 -19.02
CA ALA A 15 18.52 -3.06 -18.92
C ALA A 15 18.81 -1.56 -19.09
N GLU A 16 19.88 -1.05 -18.49
CA GLU A 16 20.27 0.34 -18.55
C GLU A 16 20.68 0.73 -19.96
N HIS A 17 21.44 -0.14 -20.63
CA HIS A 17 21.83 0.05 -22.04
C HIS A 17 20.60 0.08 -22.97
N VAL A 18 19.64 -0.83 -22.78
CA VAL A 18 18.41 -0.90 -23.59
C VAL A 18 17.53 0.32 -23.34
N GLU A 19 17.38 0.72 -22.09
CA GLU A 19 16.62 1.92 -21.71
C GLU A 19 17.20 3.18 -22.36
N GLN A 20 18.51 3.37 -22.25
CA GLN A 20 19.21 4.50 -22.86
C GLN A 20 19.04 4.50 -24.38
N ALA A 21 19.21 3.36 -25.04
CA ALA A 21 19.04 3.22 -26.49
C ALA A 21 17.59 3.59 -26.93
N CYS A 22 16.58 3.21 -26.13
CA CYS A 22 15.20 3.59 -26.41
C CYS A 22 14.98 5.11 -26.29
N PHE A 23 15.52 5.78 -25.27
CA PHE A 23 15.44 7.23 -25.13
C PHE A 23 16.17 7.96 -26.26
N GLU A 24 17.35 7.49 -26.65
CA GLU A 24 18.09 8.06 -27.79
C GLU A 24 17.35 7.88 -29.12
N ALA A 25 16.55 6.82 -29.24
CA ALA A 25 15.66 6.59 -30.38
C ALA A 25 14.32 7.38 -30.32
N GLY A 26 14.13 8.22 -29.29
CA GLY A 26 12.99 9.13 -29.16
C GLY A 26 11.85 8.59 -28.28
N ALA A 27 12.09 7.60 -27.43
CA ALA A 27 11.11 7.18 -26.43
C ALA A 27 10.83 8.32 -25.45
N VAL A 28 9.56 8.52 -25.09
CA VAL A 28 9.11 9.51 -24.09
C VAL A 28 8.98 8.90 -22.71
N SER A 29 8.88 7.58 -22.63
CA SER A 29 8.80 6.82 -21.37
C SER A 29 9.33 5.40 -21.61
N VAL A 30 10.00 4.87 -20.60
CA VAL A 30 10.43 3.46 -20.54
C VAL A 30 9.97 2.89 -19.21
N VAL A 31 9.36 1.71 -19.23
CA VAL A 31 8.87 1.00 -18.06
C VAL A 31 9.42 -0.42 -18.07
N LEU A 32 9.95 -0.86 -16.94
CA LEU A 32 10.36 -2.23 -16.71
C LEU A 32 9.26 -2.95 -15.93
N THR A 33 8.87 -4.14 -16.39
CA THR A 33 7.83 -4.95 -15.75
C THR A 33 8.30 -6.41 -15.68
N ASP A 34 7.71 -7.17 -14.79
CA ASP A 34 7.93 -8.61 -14.76
C ASP A 34 7.18 -9.33 -15.89
N CYS A 35 7.75 -10.45 -16.38
CA CYS A 35 7.11 -11.34 -17.35
C CYS A 35 6.35 -12.49 -16.70
N ARG A 36 6.61 -12.81 -15.42
CA ARG A 36 6.19 -14.06 -14.78
C ARG A 36 5.42 -13.89 -13.48
N ASP A 37 5.14 -12.65 -13.06
CA ASP A 37 4.54 -12.34 -11.76
C ASP A 37 5.45 -12.75 -10.57
N ASP A 38 6.77 -12.61 -10.75
CA ASP A 38 7.76 -12.85 -9.71
C ASP A 38 7.79 -11.66 -8.74
N ALA A 39 7.54 -11.87 -7.46
CA ALA A 39 7.59 -10.81 -6.48
C ALA A 39 9.03 -10.32 -6.27
N ILE A 40 9.32 -9.04 -6.54
CA ILE A 40 10.51 -8.39 -6.00
C ILE A 40 10.16 -7.91 -4.60
N LEU A 41 10.77 -8.57 -3.63
CA LEU A 41 10.77 -8.12 -2.25
C LEU A 41 11.65 -6.87 -2.17
N GLU A 42 11.36 -6.02 -1.22
CA GLU A 42 11.97 -4.73 -0.99
C GLU A 42 13.49 -4.70 -1.24
N PRO A 43 13.98 -3.96 -2.24
CA PRO A 43 15.42 -3.79 -2.42
C PRO A 43 15.99 -2.95 -1.27
N ALA A 44 17.23 -3.21 -0.88
CA ALA A 44 17.93 -2.35 0.07
C ALA A 44 18.04 -0.91 -0.48
N PRO A 45 18.14 0.13 0.38
CA PRO A 45 18.27 1.51 -0.08
C PRO A 45 19.41 1.68 -1.08
N GLY A 46 19.07 2.09 -2.32
CA GLY A 46 20.02 2.25 -3.43
C GLY A 46 20.26 1.00 -4.26
N GLU A 47 19.66 -0.13 -3.94
CA GLU A 47 19.72 -1.34 -4.75
C GLU A 47 18.58 -1.31 -5.78
N VAL A 48 18.94 -1.45 -7.07
CA VAL A 48 17.98 -1.65 -8.16
C VAL A 48 17.95 -3.13 -8.50
N ARG A 49 16.91 -3.84 -8.09
CA ARG A 49 16.70 -5.24 -8.48
C ARG A 49 15.80 -5.31 -9.70
N LEU A 50 16.24 -6.06 -10.69
CA LEU A 50 15.41 -6.42 -11.83
C LEU A 50 14.81 -7.82 -11.60
N TRP A 51 13.63 -8.06 -12.19
CA TRP A 51 13.04 -9.39 -12.19
C TRP A 51 13.91 -10.37 -13.00
N PRO A 52 13.95 -11.65 -12.62
CA PRO A 52 14.67 -12.68 -13.40
C PRO A 52 14.20 -12.76 -14.86
N ALA A 53 12.94 -12.39 -15.12
CA ALA A 53 12.39 -12.26 -16.45
C ALA A 53 11.76 -10.86 -16.61
N THR A 54 12.61 -9.89 -16.95
CA THR A 54 12.20 -8.48 -17.10
C THR A 54 11.77 -8.19 -18.53
N ARG A 55 10.65 -7.47 -18.65
CA ARG A 55 10.13 -6.89 -19.90
C ARG A 55 10.31 -5.39 -19.87
N LEU A 56 10.85 -4.84 -20.94
CA LEU A 56 10.91 -3.40 -21.16
C LEU A 56 9.80 -2.99 -22.13
N GLN A 57 9.09 -1.92 -21.80
CA GLN A 57 8.15 -1.26 -22.68
C GLN A 57 8.56 0.21 -22.84
N ALA A 58 8.84 0.62 -24.08
CA ALA A 58 9.19 1.99 -24.45
C ALA A 58 8.09 2.62 -25.27
N VAL A 59 7.64 3.83 -24.90
CA VAL A 59 6.54 4.56 -25.53
C VAL A 59 7.06 5.67 -26.42
N TYR A 60 6.50 5.79 -27.62
CA TYR A 60 6.86 6.78 -28.63
C TYR A 60 5.62 7.59 -29.05
N THR A 61 5.79 8.89 -29.17
CA THR A 61 4.77 9.81 -29.70
C THR A 61 4.86 9.97 -31.22
N GLU A 62 6.05 9.76 -31.79
CA GLU A 62 6.29 9.76 -33.22
C GLU A 62 6.17 8.35 -33.80
N PRO A 63 5.71 8.18 -35.05
CA PRO A 63 5.59 6.88 -35.67
C PRO A 63 6.94 6.17 -35.82
N LEU A 64 7.01 4.93 -35.36
CA LEU A 64 8.18 4.08 -35.51
C LEU A 64 8.30 3.56 -36.95
N THR A 65 9.40 3.93 -37.63
CA THR A 65 9.69 3.44 -38.98
C THR A 65 10.45 2.10 -38.91
N ALA A 66 10.41 1.33 -40.01
CA ALA A 66 11.21 0.12 -40.12
C ALA A 66 12.71 0.39 -39.99
N GLU A 67 13.16 1.57 -40.41
CA GLU A 67 14.55 1.99 -40.30
C GLU A 67 14.91 2.27 -38.85
N THR A 68 14.06 2.98 -38.09
CA THR A 68 14.25 3.23 -36.65
C THR A 68 14.34 1.91 -35.88
N LEU A 69 13.45 0.96 -36.16
CA LEU A 69 13.45 -0.35 -35.51
C LEU A 69 14.71 -1.17 -35.83
N ALA A 70 15.16 -1.14 -37.10
CA ALA A 70 16.38 -1.83 -37.48
C ALA A 70 17.63 -1.23 -36.80
N GLN A 71 17.71 0.11 -36.74
CA GLN A 71 18.79 0.81 -36.06
C GLN A 71 18.80 0.52 -34.56
N LEU A 72 17.64 0.61 -33.92
CA LEU A 72 17.49 0.31 -32.49
C LEU A 72 17.89 -1.13 -32.17
N ALA A 73 17.47 -2.10 -32.98
CA ALA A 73 17.86 -3.51 -32.82
C ALA A 73 19.40 -3.71 -32.91
N ILE A 74 20.06 -2.98 -33.80
CA ILE A 74 21.53 -3.00 -33.94
C ILE A 74 22.19 -2.44 -32.67
N VAL A 75 21.71 -1.29 -32.16
CA VAL A 75 22.27 -0.66 -30.96
C VAL A 75 22.10 -1.53 -29.74
N ILE A 76 20.90 -2.09 -29.54
CA ILE A 76 20.60 -3.00 -28.44
C ILE A 76 21.34 -4.35 -28.55
N GLY A 77 21.72 -4.75 -29.77
CA GLY A 77 22.35 -6.05 -30.04
C GLY A 77 21.35 -7.22 -30.09
N CYS A 78 20.13 -6.99 -30.54
CA CYS A 78 19.10 -8.01 -30.67
C CYS A 78 18.57 -8.17 -32.10
N ALA A 79 17.84 -9.27 -32.35
CA ALA A 79 17.15 -9.41 -33.65
C ALA A 79 15.97 -8.44 -33.74
N PRO A 80 15.71 -7.78 -34.87
CA PRO A 80 14.59 -6.87 -35.03
C PRO A 80 13.22 -7.51 -34.71
N SER A 81 13.07 -8.79 -34.90
CA SER A 81 11.86 -9.57 -34.60
C SER A 81 11.53 -9.66 -33.10
N ARG A 82 12.47 -9.32 -32.24
CA ARG A 82 12.23 -9.25 -30.77
C ARG A 82 11.55 -7.94 -30.37
N LEU A 83 11.64 -6.89 -31.17
CA LEU A 83 10.99 -5.62 -30.93
C LEU A 83 9.53 -5.72 -31.37
N GLN A 84 8.63 -5.96 -30.41
CA GLN A 84 7.20 -6.07 -30.67
C GLN A 84 6.59 -4.67 -30.64
N VAL A 85 6.09 -4.19 -31.78
CA VAL A 85 5.43 -2.88 -31.90
C VAL A 85 3.93 -3.04 -31.72
N SER A 86 3.34 -2.24 -30.86
CA SER A 86 1.90 -2.16 -30.64
C SER A 86 1.43 -0.69 -30.65
N GLU A 87 0.20 -0.46 -31.05
CA GLU A 87 -0.43 0.86 -30.91
C GLU A 87 -1.03 0.97 -29.51
N ILE A 88 -0.71 2.07 -28.81
CA ILE A 88 -1.37 2.42 -27.57
C ILE A 88 -2.61 3.23 -27.97
N ALA A 89 -3.78 2.64 -27.78
CA ALA A 89 -5.03 3.36 -27.95
C ALA A 89 -5.07 4.56 -27.01
N ASP A 90 -5.49 5.70 -27.53
CA ASP A 90 -5.70 6.92 -26.73
C ASP A 90 -6.93 6.69 -25.83
N ARG A 91 -6.68 6.02 -24.69
CA ARG A 91 -7.69 5.67 -23.70
C ARG A 91 -7.58 6.64 -22.54
N VAL A 92 -8.71 7.13 -22.08
CA VAL A 92 -8.80 7.86 -20.81
C VAL A 92 -8.60 6.85 -19.69
N TRP A 93 -7.35 6.55 -19.39
CA TRP A 93 -6.92 5.56 -18.39
C TRP A 93 -7.55 5.79 -17.02
N GLU A 94 -7.84 7.05 -16.69
CA GLU A 94 -8.49 7.44 -15.43
C GLU A 94 -9.87 6.81 -15.20
N ARG A 95 -10.50 6.21 -16.20
CA ARG A 95 -11.85 5.64 -16.08
C ARG A 95 -11.94 4.13 -16.32
N GLU A 96 -10.98 3.49 -16.97
CA GLU A 96 -11.10 2.06 -17.25
C GLU A 96 -10.87 1.20 -16.01
N TRP A 97 -9.85 1.50 -15.22
CA TRP A 97 -9.57 0.79 -13.98
C TRP A 97 -10.61 1.04 -12.88
N LEU A 98 -11.33 2.20 -12.92
CA LEU A 98 -12.47 2.44 -12.03
C LEU A 98 -13.63 1.46 -12.28
N ARG A 99 -13.81 0.95 -13.49
CA ARG A 99 -14.88 -0.01 -13.81
C ARG A 99 -14.62 -1.41 -13.24
N ASP A 100 -13.37 -1.76 -13.07
CA ASP A 100 -12.96 -3.07 -12.57
C ASP A 100 -12.90 -3.10 -11.03
N PHE A 101 -12.94 -1.92 -10.38
CA PHE A 101 -12.95 -1.82 -8.93
C PHE A 101 -14.37 -2.05 -8.40
N GLN A 102 -14.57 -3.25 -7.83
CA GLN A 102 -15.85 -3.70 -7.30
C GLN A 102 -15.88 -3.59 -5.77
N PRO A 103 -17.06 -3.53 -5.12
CA PRO A 103 -17.15 -3.61 -3.67
C PRO A 103 -16.42 -4.83 -3.12
N MET A 104 -15.54 -4.62 -2.15
CA MET A 104 -14.74 -5.66 -1.52
C MET A 104 -15.12 -5.78 -0.04
N ARG A 105 -15.31 -7.03 0.42
CA ARG A 105 -15.61 -7.34 1.81
C ARG A 105 -14.36 -7.71 2.59
N PHE A 106 -14.28 -7.21 3.83
CA PHE A 106 -13.21 -7.47 4.79
C PHE A 106 -13.82 -7.92 6.12
N GLY A 107 -13.55 -9.15 6.52
CA GLY A 107 -14.18 -9.74 7.70
C GLY A 107 -15.69 -9.98 7.52
N GLU A 108 -16.50 -9.62 8.51
CA GLU A 108 -17.94 -9.90 8.54
C GLU A 108 -18.79 -8.72 8.07
N ARG A 109 -18.45 -7.48 8.41
CA ARG A 109 -19.29 -6.30 8.22
C ARG A 109 -18.64 -5.20 7.39
N LEU A 110 -17.30 -5.14 7.36
CA LEU A 110 -16.57 -4.05 6.74
C LEU A 110 -16.50 -4.24 5.22
N TRP A 111 -16.76 -3.16 4.48
CA TRP A 111 -16.69 -3.12 3.03
C TRP A 111 -15.95 -1.86 2.56
N ILE A 112 -15.11 -2.00 1.53
CA ILE A 112 -14.67 -0.89 0.70
C ILE A 112 -15.51 -0.91 -0.56
N CYS A 113 -16.13 0.22 -0.88
CA CYS A 113 -17.05 0.38 -2.00
C CYS A 113 -16.70 1.63 -2.80
N PRO A 114 -16.43 1.52 -4.10
CA PRO A 114 -16.23 2.68 -4.95
C PRO A 114 -17.50 3.54 -5.03
N SER A 115 -17.35 4.83 -5.34
CA SER A 115 -18.46 5.79 -5.34
C SER A 115 -19.57 5.45 -6.35
N HIS A 116 -19.23 4.71 -7.42
CA HIS A 116 -20.18 4.30 -8.46
C HIS A 116 -20.99 3.03 -8.11
N ALA A 117 -20.66 2.36 -7.00
CA ALA A 117 -21.28 1.10 -6.59
C ALA A 117 -22.00 1.23 -5.23
N SER A 118 -22.74 0.21 -4.86
CA SER A 118 -23.43 0.10 -3.59
C SER A 118 -23.37 -1.33 -3.04
N VAL A 119 -23.49 -1.45 -1.73
CA VAL A 119 -23.54 -2.73 -1.01
C VAL A 119 -24.97 -2.92 -0.50
N ASP A 120 -25.60 -4.05 -0.85
CA ASP A 120 -26.94 -4.41 -0.37
C ASP A 120 -26.83 -5.38 0.83
N ASP A 121 -26.38 -4.85 1.96
CA ASP A 121 -26.28 -5.56 3.24
C ASP A 121 -26.61 -4.56 4.36
N ALA A 122 -27.70 -4.78 5.07
CA ALA A 122 -28.16 -3.89 6.14
C ALA A 122 -27.17 -3.78 7.32
N ASN A 123 -26.28 -4.76 7.49
CA ASN A 123 -25.27 -4.77 8.56
C ASN A 123 -23.90 -4.27 8.06
N ALA A 124 -23.78 -3.90 6.79
CA ALA A 124 -22.53 -3.45 6.22
C ALA A 124 -22.03 -2.13 6.83
N VAL A 125 -20.79 -2.11 7.22
CA VAL A 125 -20.01 -0.90 7.49
C VAL A 125 -19.27 -0.54 6.22
N VAL A 126 -19.82 0.41 5.47
CA VAL A 126 -19.29 0.74 4.14
C VAL A 126 -18.35 1.93 4.22
N ILE A 127 -17.16 1.78 3.66
CA ILE A 127 -16.21 2.84 3.40
C ILE A 127 -16.25 3.15 1.91
N LYS A 128 -16.56 4.39 1.57
CA LYS A 128 -16.45 4.89 0.19
C LYS A 128 -15.00 5.23 -0.10
N LEU A 129 -14.43 4.56 -1.05
CA LEU A 129 -13.05 4.78 -1.47
C LEU A 129 -12.93 4.55 -2.97
N ASP A 130 -12.60 5.60 -3.68
CA ASP A 130 -12.19 5.48 -5.07
C ASP A 130 -10.67 5.33 -5.13
N PRO A 131 -10.17 4.40 -5.94
CA PRO A 131 -8.74 4.28 -6.12
C PRO A 131 -8.14 5.59 -6.61
N GLY A 132 -7.07 6.04 -5.96
CA GLY A 132 -6.33 7.28 -6.23
C GLY A 132 -4.84 7.03 -6.30
N LEU A 133 -4.06 8.10 -6.27
CA LEU A 133 -2.59 8.05 -6.27
C LEU A 133 -2.01 7.58 -4.92
N ALA A 134 -2.79 7.67 -3.83
CA ALA A 134 -2.34 7.25 -2.51
C ALA A 134 -2.46 5.73 -2.33
N PHE A 135 -1.47 5.12 -1.65
CA PHE A 135 -1.49 3.71 -1.27
C PHE A 135 -2.66 3.40 -0.31
N GLY A 136 -3.14 2.15 -0.35
CA GLY A 136 -4.16 1.69 0.60
C GLY A 136 -5.58 1.65 0.03
N THR A 137 -5.74 1.22 -1.23
CA THR A 137 -7.06 1.02 -1.87
C THR A 137 -7.81 -0.23 -1.37
N GLY A 138 -7.19 -1.03 -0.50
CA GLY A 138 -7.75 -2.29 0.01
C GLY A 138 -7.37 -3.52 -0.81
N THR A 139 -6.85 -3.37 -2.02
CA THR A 139 -6.48 -4.50 -2.90
C THR A 139 -5.23 -5.22 -2.42
N HIS A 140 -4.30 -4.51 -1.77
CA HIS A 140 -3.06 -5.11 -1.29
C HIS A 140 -3.30 -6.03 -0.07
N PRO A 141 -2.66 -7.22 0.01
CA PRO A 141 -2.83 -8.17 1.12
C PRO A 141 -2.64 -7.53 2.51
N THR A 142 -1.65 -6.64 2.68
CA THR A 142 -1.36 -5.99 3.96
C THR A 142 -2.49 -5.08 4.43
N THR A 143 -3.10 -4.31 3.52
CA THR A 143 -4.27 -3.47 3.81
C THR A 143 -5.47 -4.34 4.17
N ARG A 144 -5.69 -5.44 3.43
CA ARG A 144 -6.74 -6.43 3.72
C ARG A 144 -6.59 -6.98 5.14
N LEU A 145 -5.40 -7.42 5.52
CA LEU A 145 -5.13 -7.97 6.85
C LEU A 145 -5.46 -6.95 7.95
N CYS A 146 -5.08 -5.68 7.81
CA CYS A 146 -5.41 -4.63 8.79
C CYS A 146 -6.92 -4.38 8.88
N LEU A 147 -7.63 -4.33 7.74
CA LEU A 147 -9.08 -4.12 7.72
C LEU A 147 -9.84 -5.29 8.35
N GLU A 148 -9.43 -6.52 8.07
CA GLU A 148 -9.99 -7.72 8.71
C GLU A 148 -9.72 -7.74 10.21
N TYR A 149 -8.54 -7.27 10.66
CA TYR A 149 -8.24 -7.10 12.07
C TYR A 149 -9.18 -6.10 12.74
N LEU A 150 -9.39 -4.94 12.11
CA LEU A 150 -10.29 -3.88 12.63
C LEU A 150 -11.72 -4.39 12.76
N ASP A 151 -12.24 -5.12 11.77
CA ASP A 151 -13.59 -5.68 11.83
C ASP A 151 -13.73 -6.72 12.95
N ALA A 152 -12.76 -7.63 13.08
CA ALA A 152 -12.74 -8.65 14.14
C ALA A 152 -12.60 -8.01 15.53
N ARG A 153 -11.81 -6.95 15.67
CA ARG A 153 -11.66 -6.19 16.91
C ARG A 153 -12.97 -5.51 17.31
N ALA A 154 -13.59 -4.79 16.40
CA ALA A 154 -14.83 -4.09 16.66
C ALA A 154 -15.98 -5.04 17.06
N ALA A 155 -15.99 -6.26 16.53
CA ALA A 155 -16.94 -7.29 16.95
C ALA A 155 -16.72 -7.74 18.41
N ARG A 156 -15.47 -7.76 18.89
CA ARG A 156 -15.14 -8.05 20.31
C ARG A 156 -15.51 -6.89 21.23
N ASP A 157 -15.19 -5.65 20.83
CA ASP A 157 -15.36 -4.45 21.63
C ASP A 157 -16.82 -4.03 21.81
N SER A 158 -17.71 -4.42 20.91
CA SER A 158 -19.16 -4.19 21.05
C SER A 158 -19.74 -4.75 22.36
N HIS A 159 -18.95 -5.56 23.09
CA HIS A 159 -19.31 -6.16 24.39
C HIS A 159 -18.52 -5.58 25.57
N SER A 160 -17.51 -4.70 25.35
CA SER A 160 -16.55 -4.30 26.39
C SER A 160 -16.74 -2.89 26.98
N GLY A 161 -17.62 -2.04 26.42
CA GLY A 161 -18.02 -0.77 27.02
C GLY A 161 -16.93 0.28 27.21
N SER A 162 -15.85 0.26 26.40
CA SER A 162 -14.82 1.30 26.41
C SER A 162 -15.34 2.62 25.84
N ASP A 163 -15.29 3.68 26.64
CA ASP A 163 -16.06 4.92 26.38
C ASP A 163 -15.58 5.79 25.21
N THR A 164 -14.32 5.73 24.74
CA THR A 164 -13.84 6.56 23.62
C THR A 164 -12.51 6.09 23.07
N PRO A 165 -12.44 5.03 22.22
CA PRO A 165 -11.16 4.56 21.72
C PRO A 165 -10.49 5.58 20.79
N LEU A 166 -9.23 5.94 21.13
CA LEU A 166 -8.33 6.70 20.29
C LEU A 166 -7.51 5.76 19.41
N VAL A 167 -7.54 5.98 18.11
CA VAL A 167 -6.79 5.21 17.13
C VAL A 167 -5.72 6.06 16.49
N ILE A 168 -4.52 5.53 16.30
CA ILE A 168 -3.46 6.15 15.49
C ILE A 168 -3.26 5.29 14.24
N ASP A 169 -3.25 5.92 13.07
CA ASP A 169 -2.89 5.35 11.77
C ASP A 169 -1.56 5.98 11.33
N TYR A 170 -0.47 5.25 11.52
CA TYR A 170 0.89 5.73 11.28
C TYR A 170 1.39 5.23 9.92
N GLY A 171 1.58 6.13 8.96
CA GLY A 171 1.74 5.81 7.55
C GLY A 171 0.37 5.59 6.90
N CYS A 172 -0.51 6.59 7.01
CA CYS A 172 -1.94 6.42 6.72
C CYS A 172 -2.28 6.29 5.24
N GLY A 173 -1.42 6.75 4.31
CA GLY A 173 -1.67 6.70 2.88
C GLY A 173 -3.01 7.33 2.50
N SER A 174 -3.94 6.52 2.01
CA SER A 174 -5.31 6.94 1.69
C SER A 174 -6.18 7.25 2.92
N GLY A 175 -5.72 6.94 4.13
CA GLY A 175 -6.47 7.05 5.38
C GLY A 175 -7.48 5.93 5.62
N VAL A 176 -7.48 4.90 4.79
CA VAL A 176 -8.50 3.83 4.83
C VAL A 176 -8.59 3.15 6.18
N LEU A 177 -7.47 2.94 6.89
CA LEU A 177 -7.46 2.28 8.19
C LEU A 177 -8.02 3.18 9.29
N ALA A 178 -7.64 4.47 9.31
CA ALA A 178 -8.22 5.45 10.23
C ALA A 178 -9.73 5.60 10.01
N ILE A 179 -10.16 5.70 8.75
CA ILE A 179 -11.57 5.81 8.38
C ILE A 179 -12.33 4.55 8.78
N ALA A 180 -11.75 3.37 8.55
CA ALA A 180 -12.32 2.09 8.96
C ALA A 180 -12.53 2.02 10.48
N ALA A 181 -11.51 2.39 11.25
CA ALA A 181 -11.60 2.43 12.70
C ALA A 181 -12.75 3.35 13.19
N LEU A 182 -12.86 4.56 12.62
CA LEU A 182 -13.94 5.51 12.94
C LEU A 182 -15.32 4.96 12.56
N ARG A 183 -15.46 4.37 11.37
CA ARG A 183 -16.72 3.77 10.92
C ARG A 183 -17.12 2.54 11.74
N LEU A 184 -16.16 1.88 12.36
CA LEU A 184 -16.36 0.73 13.25
C LEU A 184 -16.57 1.13 14.73
N GLY A 185 -16.55 2.44 15.06
CA GLY A 185 -16.91 2.94 16.36
C GLY A 185 -15.78 3.55 17.20
N ALA A 186 -14.58 3.77 16.63
CA ALA A 186 -13.58 4.60 17.27
C ALA A 186 -14.10 6.02 17.45
N ALA A 187 -13.85 6.64 18.61
CA ALA A 187 -14.31 8.00 18.88
C ALA A 187 -13.46 9.05 18.17
N HIS A 188 -12.18 8.79 18.05
CA HIS A 188 -11.24 9.69 17.40
C HIS A 188 -10.09 8.93 16.74
N ALA A 189 -9.60 9.44 15.62
CA ALA A 189 -8.41 8.92 14.94
C ALA A 189 -7.41 10.05 14.70
N VAL A 190 -6.12 9.71 14.81
CA VAL A 190 -4.99 10.55 14.39
C VAL A 190 -4.29 9.84 13.23
N ALA A 191 -4.24 10.49 12.09
CA ALA A 191 -3.58 9.99 10.89
C ALA A 191 -2.30 10.78 10.63
N TYR A 192 -1.23 10.07 10.31
CA TYR A 192 0.06 10.65 9.99
C TYR A 192 0.69 9.93 8.80
N ASP A 193 1.28 10.69 7.90
CA ASP A 193 2.13 10.19 6.81
C ASP A 193 3.27 11.16 6.55
N ILE A 194 4.38 10.66 5.99
CA ILE A 194 5.52 11.50 5.56
C ILE A 194 5.22 12.22 4.24
N ASP A 195 4.28 11.68 3.45
CA ASP A 195 3.86 12.26 2.18
C ASP A 195 2.68 13.22 2.36
N PRO A 196 2.84 14.52 2.07
CA PRO A 196 1.76 15.49 2.14
C PRO A 196 0.57 15.15 1.21
N GLN A 197 0.80 14.44 0.11
CA GLN A 197 -0.27 14.01 -0.79
C GLN A 197 -1.16 12.95 -0.14
N ALA A 198 -0.56 12.04 0.63
CA ALA A 198 -1.30 11.06 1.43
C ALA A 198 -2.20 11.75 2.46
N LEU A 199 -1.70 12.78 3.15
CA LEU A 199 -2.50 13.54 4.12
C LEU A 199 -3.70 14.26 3.47
N THR A 200 -3.51 14.81 2.26
CA THR A 200 -4.59 15.41 1.48
C THR A 200 -5.62 14.36 1.08
N ALA A 201 -5.19 13.22 0.55
CA ALA A 201 -6.08 12.13 0.18
C ALA A 201 -6.87 11.59 1.39
N THR A 202 -6.20 11.46 2.55
CA THR A 202 -6.84 11.06 3.81
C THR A 202 -7.97 12.01 4.21
N LEU A 203 -7.77 13.33 4.11
CA LEU A 203 -8.81 14.33 4.42
C LEU A 203 -10.01 14.22 3.47
N ASP A 204 -9.76 14.13 2.17
CA ASP A 204 -10.80 14.02 1.16
C ASP A 204 -11.63 12.73 1.36
N ASN A 205 -10.96 11.61 1.61
CA ASN A 205 -11.61 10.34 1.89
C ASN A 205 -12.39 10.37 3.20
N ALA A 206 -11.87 10.99 4.25
CA ALA A 206 -12.60 11.16 5.52
C ALA A 206 -13.86 12.01 5.36
N ALA A 207 -13.79 13.08 4.56
CA ALA A 207 -14.96 13.91 4.23
C ALA A 207 -16.02 13.12 3.45
N ALA A 208 -15.61 12.34 2.43
CA ALA A 208 -16.50 11.48 1.64
C ALA A 208 -17.20 10.41 2.49
N ASN A 209 -16.59 10.00 3.61
CA ASN A 209 -17.12 9.02 4.55
C ASN A 209 -17.83 9.64 5.76
N GLY A 210 -17.91 10.97 5.85
CA GLY A 210 -18.61 11.70 6.93
C GLY A 210 -17.92 11.58 8.29
N VAL A 211 -16.62 11.30 8.34
CA VAL A 211 -15.85 11.11 9.59
C VAL A 211 -14.75 12.17 9.80
N ALA A 212 -14.68 13.19 8.95
CA ALA A 212 -13.63 14.21 9.01
C ALA A 212 -13.57 14.94 10.36
N GLN A 213 -14.70 15.11 11.06
CA GLN A 213 -14.74 15.77 12.38
C GLN A 213 -14.11 14.94 13.51
N ALA A 214 -14.04 13.63 13.32
CA ALA A 214 -13.44 12.70 14.28
C ALA A 214 -11.99 12.31 13.90
N LEU A 215 -11.46 12.90 12.83
CA LEU A 215 -10.09 12.66 12.33
C LEU A 215 -9.23 13.89 12.56
N THR A 216 -8.05 13.70 13.10
CA THR A 216 -6.96 14.70 13.14
C THR A 216 -5.85 14.27 12.21
N ILE A 217 -5.45 15.15 11.29
CA ILE A 217 -4.22 14.99 10.51
C ILE A 217 -3.05 15.55 11.32
N ALA A 218 -2.06 14.73 11.60
CA ALA A 218 -0.82 15.15 12.23
C ALA A 218 0.18 15.57 11.14
N ASN A 219 0.55 16.85 11.11
CA ASN A 219 1.55 17.39 10.17
C ASN A 219 2.99 16.99 10.54
N GLU A 220 3.19 16.54 11.76
CA GLU A 220 4.46 16.03 12.27
C GLU A 220 4.22 14.67 12.90
N ALA A 221 5.27 13.84 12.91
CA ALA A 221 5.20 12.51 13.51
C ALA A 221 4.70 12.59 14.95
N PRO A 222 3.61 11.88 15.29
CA PRO A 222 3.04 11.89 16.64
C PRO A 222 4.08 11.60 17.71
N GLN A 223 3.95 12.30 18.85
CA GLN A 223 4.87 12.16 19.99
C GLN A 223 4.11 11.76 21.26
N ALA A 224 4.77 11.00 22.11
CA ALA A 224 4.22 10.60 23.40
C ALA A 224 4.08 11.80 24.36
N PRO A 225 3.09 11.79 25.28
CA PRO A 225 2.09 10.75 25.46
C PRO A 225 0.78 11.05 24.69
N LEU A 226 0.38 10.19 23.78
CA LEU A 226 -0.96 10.26 23.15
C LEU A 226 -1.96 9.26 23.76
N ALA A 227 -1.44 8.21 24.41
CA ALA A 227 -2.23 7.18 25.09
C ALA A 227 -3.30 6.51 24.19
N ALA A 228 -2.87 6.10 23.00
CA ALA A 228 -3.75 5.44 22.04
C ALA A 228 -4.21 4.06 22.51
N ASP A 229 -5.47 3.75 22.24
CA ASP A 229 -6.06 2.42 22.47
C ASP A 229 -5.61 1.41 21.42
N LEU A 230 -5.44 1.89 20.19
CA LEU A 230 -5.00 1.13 19.05
C LEU A 230 -4.04 1.96 18.20
N LEU A 231 -2.93 1.38 17.80
CA LEU A 231 -2.04 1.93 16.80
C LEU A 231 -1.90 0.94 15.65
N LEU A 232 -2.17 1.42 14.44
CA LEU A 232 -1.97 0.71 13.19
C LEU A 232 -0.77 1.30 12.49
N ALA A 233 0.11 0.46 11.95
CA ALA A 233 1.17 0.87 11.04
C ALA A 233 1.32 -0.18 9.93
N ASN A 234 0.92 0.21 8.72
CA ASN A 234 1.07 -0.61 7.51
C ASN A 234 2.17 -0.01 6.63
N ILE A 235 3.40 -0.16 7.09
CA ILE A 235 4.61 0.37 6.45
C ILE A 235 5.68 -0.73 6.40
N LEU A 236 6.79 -0.45 5.73
CA LEU A 236 7.86 -1.41 5.48
C LEU A 236 8.55 -1.89 6.78
N SER A 237 9.12 -3.11 6.76
CA SER A 237 9.72 -3.75 7.93
C SER A 237 10.89 -2.97 8.56
N GLY A 238 11.77 -2.39 7.74
CA GLY A 238 12.89 -1.56 8.20
C GLY A 238 12.44 -0.39 9.06
N PRO A 239 11.60 0.53 8.53
CA PRO A 239 10.97 1.58 9.31
C PRO A 239 10.20 1.10 10.54
N LEU A 240 9.49 -0.05 10.48
CA LEU A 240 8.82 -0.61 11.66
C LEU A 240 9.81 -0.92 12.77
N CYS A 241 10.97 -1.51 12.47
CA CYS A 241 12.01 -1.79 13.45
C CYS A 241 12.59 -0.51 14.05
N GLU A 242 12.92 0.49 13.23
CA GLU A 242 13.48 1.76 13.67
C GLU A 242 12.53 2.57 14.55
N LEU A 243 11.25 2.54 14.25
CA LEU A 243 10.20 3.27 14.94
C LEU A 243 9.68 2.57 16.20
N ALA A 244 10.13 1.34 16.51
CA ALA A 244 9.59 0.53 17.60
C ALA A 244 9.51 1.27 18.96
N PRO A 245 10.56 1.99 19.44
CA PRO A 245 10.47 2.75 20.69
C PRO A 245 9.39 3.84 20.66
N ARG A 246 9.26 4.52 19.52
CA ARG A 246 8.29 5.59 19.32
C ARG A 246 6.87 5.07 19.30
N LEU A 247 6.59 4.06 18.47
CA LEU A 247 5.24 3.51 18.31
C LEU A 247 4.75 2.88 19.61
N ALA A 248 5.62 2.16 20.33
CA ALA A 248 5.31 1.64 21.65
C ALA A 248 4.95 2.73 22.67
N ALA A 249 5.66 3.87 22.65
CA ALA A 249 5.42 4.97 23.60
C ALA A 249 4.10 5.74 23.33
N LEU A 250 3.54 5.65 22.11
CA LEU A 250 2.26 6.26 21.75
C LEU A 250 1.05 5.53 22.32
N LEU A 251 1.20 4.25 22.66
CA LEU A 251 0.14 3.44 23.23
C LEU A 251 -0.04 3.69 24.73
N LYS A 252 -1.26 3.61 25.20
CA LYS A 252 -1.54 3.49 26.64
C LYS A 252 -1.12 2.10 27.15
N PRO A 253 -1.01 1.89 28.49
CA PRO A 253 -0.99 0.54 29.04
C PRO A 253 -2.19 -0.26 28.51
N ASP A 254 -1.98 -1.53 28.16
CA ASP A 254 -2.96 -2.41 27.52
C ASP A 254 -3.47 -1.95 26.13
N GLY A 255 -2.87 -0.92 25.56
CA GLY A 255 -3.13 -0.51 24.18
C GLY A 255 -2.60 -1.53 23.17
N GLU A 256 -3.33 -1.71 22.09
CA GLU A 256 -3.03 -2.68 21.03
C GLU A 256 -2.16 -2.06 19.92
N LEU A 257 -1.19 -2.82 19.44
CA LEU A 257 -0.37 -2.51 18.25
C LEU A 257 -0.66 -3.51 17.15
N VAL A 258 -0.89 -3.01 15.95
CA VAL A 258 -1.09 -3.81 14.73
C VAL A 258 -0.12 -3.35 13.67
N LEU A 259 0.72 -4.26 13.21
CA LEU A 259 1.77 -4.01 12.23
C LEU A 259 1.52 -4.86 10.98
N ALA A 260 1.62 -4.25 9.81
CA ALA A 260 1.57 -4.89 8.51
C ALA A 260 2.54 -4.19 7.56
N GLY A 261 2.62 -4.64 6.31
CA GLY A 261 3.63 -4.14 5.36
C GLY A 261 4.95 -4.89 5.48
N LEU A 262 4.92 -6.09 6.04
CA LEU A 262 6.08 -6.95 6.21
C LEU A 262 5.77 -8.38 5.74
N LEU A 263 6.81 -9.07 5.28
CA LEU A 263 6.73 -10.46 4.85
C LEU A 263 6.81 -11.42 6.05
N GLU A 264 6.33 -12.63 5.87
CA GLU A 264 6.41 -13.67 6.91
C GLU A 264 7.85 -13.90 7.38
N GLU A 265 8.82 -13.88 6.49
CA GLU A 265 10.25 -14.06 6.81
C GLU A 265 10.83 -12.90 7.64
N GLN A 266 10.26 -11.70 7.55
CA GLN A 266 10.67 -10.52 8.32
C GLN A 266 10.02 -10.45 9.71
N ALA A 267 9.02 -11.29 9.98
CA ALA A 267 8.24 -11.25 11.22
C ALA A 267 9.10 -11.40 12.47
N ALA A 268 10.07 -12.30 12.46
CA ALA A 268 10.92 -12.57 13.61
C ALA A 268 11.76 -11.34 14.03
N GLU A 269 12.29 -10.60 13.06
CA GLU A 269 13.07 -9.38 13.29
C GLU A 269 12.19 -8.27 13.87
N VAL A 270 11.02 -8.03 13.28
CA VAL A 270 10.07 -7.03 13.79
C VAL A 270 9.60 -7.38 15.18
N ILE A 271 9.22 -8.64 15.46
CA ILE A 271 8.84 -9.08 16.81
C ILE A 271 9.96 -8.82 17.83
N ALA A 272 11.21 -9.12 17.46
CA ALA A 272 12.37 -8.88 18.32
C ALA A 272 12.56 -7.39 18.64
N ALA A 273 12.37 -6.50 17.64
CA ALA A 273 12.50 -5.07 17.82
C ALA A 273 11.51 -4.48 18.83
N TYR A 274 10.30 -5.03 18.91
CA TYR A 274 9.25 -4.58 19.85
C TYR A 274 9.27 -5.29 21.21
N SER A 275 10.03 -6.37 21.36
CA SER A 275 10.03 -7.21 22.57
C SER A 275 10.27 -6.48 23.91
N PRO A 276 11.00 -5.32 23.97
CA PRO A 276 11.13 -4.58 25.23
C PRO A 276 9.82 -3.96 25.76
N TRP A 277 8.81 -3.81 24.92
CA TRP A 277 7.57 -3.08 25.27
C TRP A 277 6.29 -3.88 25.05
N LEU A 278 6.29 -4.79 24.07
CA LEU A 278 5.11 -5.55 23.64
C LEU A 278 5.46 -7.00 23.36
N THR A 279 4.49 -7.87 23.54
CA THR A 279 4.55 -9.25 23.04
C THR A 279 3.74 -9.32 21.74
N LEU A 280 4.42 -9.12 20.61
CA LEU A 280 3.81 -9.25 19.28
C LEU A 280 3.73 -10.73 18.89
N ARG A 281 2.66 -11.08 18.17
CA ARG A 281 2.46 -12.41 17.56
C ARG A 281 1.85 -12.26 16.17
N PRO A 282 2.15 -13.20 15.25
CA PRO A 282 1.41 -13.28 14.01
C PRO A 282 -0.09 -13.44 14.30
N TRP A 283 -0.90 -12.53 13.76
CA TRP A 283 -2.35 -12.62 13.83
C TRP A 283 -2.89 -13.43 12.66
N ARG A 284 -2.45 -13.10 11.43
CA ARG A 284 -2.82 -13.79 10.20
C ARG A 284 -1.79 -13.48 9.10
N SER A 285 -1.65 -14.42 8.14
CA SER A 285 -0.86 -14.24 6.92
C SER A 285 -1.74 -14.37 5.69
N LEU A 286 -1.33 -13.70 4.61
CA LEU A 286 -1.98 -13.74 3.31
C LEU A 286 -0.95 -13.46 2.21
N GLU A 287 -0.82 -14.38 1.25
CA GLU A 287 0.08 -14.21 0.08
C GLU A 287 1.53 -13.86 0.45
N GLY A 288 2.09 -14.50 1.49
CA GLY A 288 3.44 -14.26 1.97
C GLY A 288 3.60 -13.02 2.86
N TRP A 289 2.57 -12.20 3.01
CA TRP A 289 2.53 -11.06 3.94
C TRP A 289 1.95 -11.48 5.29
N VAL A 290 2.42 -10.85 6.35
CA VAL A 290 1.93 -11.13 7.71
C VAL A 290 1.45 -9.84 8.40
N CYS A 291 0.39 -9.99 9.19
CA CYS A 291 -0.05 -8.99 10.15
C CYS A 291 0.34 -9.45 11.55
N LEU A 292 1.07 -8.62 12.26
CA LEU A 292 1.43 -8.84 13.67
C LEU A 292 0.50 -8.02 14.55
N ALA A 293 0.11 -8.61 15.69
CA ALA A 293 -0.67 -7.89 16.70
C ALA A 293 -0.14 -8.22 18.10
N GLY A 294 -0.27 -7.26 19.01
CA GLY A 294 0.09 -7.43 20.41
C GLY A 294 -0.39 -6.29 21.27
N THR A 295 -0.25 -6.46 22.58
CA THR A 295 -0.70 -5.50 23.58
C THR A 295 0.51 -4.97 24.34
N ARG A 296 0.52 -3.67 24.64
CA ARG A 296 1.56 -3.06 25.47
C ARG A 296 1.43 -3.55 26.90
N SER A 297 2.51 -4.09 27.46
CA SER A 297 2.54 -4.51 28.86
C SER A 297 2.24 -3.33 29.79
N ALA A 298 1.50 -3.61 30.88
CA ALA A 298 1.31 -2.64 31.95
C ALA A 298 2.68 -2.28 32.57
N ALA A 299 2.85 -1.02 32.97
CA ALA A 299 4.12 -0.53 33.50
C ALA A 299 4.52 -1.35 34.75
N GLY A 300 5.58 -2.14 34.63
CA GLY A 300 6.14 -2.93 35.72
C GLY A 300 6.20 -4.44 35.49
N GLU A 301 5.58 -4.99 34.47
CA GLU A 301 5.79 -6.40 34.10
C GLU A 301 6.75 -6.48 32.89
N PRO A 302 7.82 -7.30 32.99
CA PRO A 302 8.65 -7.57 31.79
C PRO A 302 7.81 -8.35 30.78
N ALA A 303 7.94 -7.94 29.51
CA ALA A 303 7.26 -8.59 28.38
C ALA A 303 7.72 -10.03 28.15
#